data_09c5d3f7a9560fe759a91369f58de031
#
_entry.id   09c5d3f7a9560fe759a91369f58de031
#
_cell.length_a   1.000
_cell.length_b   1.000
_cell.length_c   1.000
_cell.angle_alpha   90.00
_cell.angle_beta   90.00
_cell.angle_gamma   90.00
#
_symmetry.space_group_name_H-M   'P 1'
#
loop_
_entity.id
_entity.type
_entity.pdbx_description
1 polymer ?
#
loop_
_entity_poly.entity_id
_entity_poly.type
_entity_poly.pdbx_seq_one_letter_code
_entity_poly.pdbx_strand_id
1 'polypeptide(L)'
;MLPVDKQLLKDAMGKMHIADITTATIRQIVMLSKQVEATTGEEFIHLEMGNPGLPSVEIGVEAECAALRGGIANKYPAIEGFPELKKNASDFLKAFFNLDVDPKYFIPTVGSMQGSFTTLMALKQRLEGKDSMLYLNPGFPAQRNQAKLLGINEISLDIYDYRGKPLEAKLDEILGKGNVTGILYSTPNNPAWTNLTEEELEIIGRMATKHDVIVVEDHAYVGMDFRKNFGIPYEPPYVPTVARYTDNYILLLSASKIFSYAGQRIACVCMSPAVYERTYPFFARYYEIPAFGDAYVYGILYCASSGTCHSAQYAMSALLKAAVEGSFNFVDYCHDYKERGHKARAAFLDNGFHLVYEKDGEETISDGFFFTVGYKDLTGEELQKELMRYGVATISLPSTGSLREGLRICVSTLTSEHLFEILNSRL
;
A
#
# COMPACT_ATOMS: atom_id res chain seq x y z
N MET A 1 1.59 11.30 33.53
CA MET A 1 0.20 11.79 33.76
C MET A 1 -0.34 12.36 32.46
N LEU A 2 -1.47 11.85 32.03
CA LEU A 2 -2.16 12.35 30.84
C LEU A 2 -3.20 13.41 31.22
N PRO A 3 -3.50 14.41 30.40
CA PRO A 3 -2.84 14.68 29.11
C PRO A 3 -1.42 15.23 29.27
N VAL A 4 -0.53 14.84 28.37
CA VAL A 4 0.86 15.35 28.30
C VAL A 4 0.84 16.88 28.13
N ASP A 5 1.73 17.57 28.82
CA ASP A 5 1.84 19.03 28.74
C ASP A 5 2.18 19.49 27.31
N LYS A 6 1.54 20.57 26.84
CA LYS A 6 1.74 21.10 25.48
C LYS A 6 3.19 21.50 25.21
N GLN A 7 3.88 22.04 26.23
CA GLN A 7 5.25 22.48 26.08
C GLN A 7 6.19 21.27 25.97
N LEU A 8 5.93 20.20 26.73
CA LEU A 8 6.70 18.95 26.61
C LEU A 8 6.60 18.35 25.21
N LEU A 9 5.39 18.28 24.64
CA LEU A 9 5.22 17.80 23.25
C LEU A 9 5.94 18.70 22.25
N LYS A 10 5.85 20.02 22.39
CA LYS A 10 6.56 20.99 21.53
C LYS A 10 8.06 20.82 21.62
N ASP A 11 8.60 20.64 22.83
CA ASP A 11 10.04 20.44 23.06
C ASP A 11 10.53 19.10 22.44
N ALA A 12 9.72 18.04 22.54
CA ALA A 12 10.01 16.76 21.91
C ALA A 12 10.03 16.88 20.39
N MET A 13 9.06 17.56 19.78
CA MET A 13 9.04 17.87 18.35
C MET A 13 10.27 18.68 17.93
N GLY A 14 10.64 19.71 18.72
CA GLY A 14 11.81 20.54 18.45
C GLY A 14 13.12 19.75 18.46
N LYS A 15 13.31 18.85 19.43
CA LYS A 15 14.48 17.96 19.51
C LYS A 15 14.62 17.03 18.30
N MET A 16 13.50 16.69 17.67
CA MET A 16 13.44 15.82 16.49
C MET A 16 13.37 16.59 15.17
N HIS A 17 13.50 17.92 15.21
CA HIS A 17 13.38 18.80 14.04
C HIS A 17 12.05 18.62 13.27
N ILE A 18 10.97 18.32 13.98
CA ILE A 18 9.62 18.25 13.44
C ILE A 18 9.01 19.65 13.57
N ALA A 19 9.03 20.41 12.49
CA ALA A 19 8.43 21.75 12.44
C ALA A 19 6.91 21.70 12.37
N ASP A 20 6.39 20.72 11.60
CA ASP A 20 4.98 20.48 11.37
C ASP A 20 4.72 18.97 11.45
N ILE A 21 3.84 18.57 12.38
CA ILE A 21 3.51 17.16 12.61
C ILE A 21 2.78 16.54 11.41
N THR A 22 2.06 17.35 10.61
CA THR A 22 1.32 16.86 9.44
C THR A 22 2.21 16.47 8.26
N THR A 23 3.41 17.05 8.19
CA THR A 23 4.40 16.73 7.17
C THR A 23 5.42 15.68 7.64
N ALA A 24 5.39 15.33 8.92
CA ALA A 24 6.26 14.32 9.48
C ALA A 24 6.00 12.95 8.87
N THR A 25 7.08 12.23 8.59
CA THR A 25 6.99 10.84 8.14
C THR A 25 6.43 9.94 9.24
N ILE A 26 5.79 8.83 8.86
CA ILE A 26 5.32 7.81 9.82
C ILE A 26 6.44 7.44 10.82
N ARG A 27 7.68 7.33 10.34
CA ARG A 27 8.84 6.99 11.18
C ARG A 27 9.13 8.06 12.22
N GLN A 28 9.02 9.34 11.85
CA GLN A 28 9.20 10.45 12.79
C GLN A 28 8.11 10.47 13.85
N ILE A 29 6.86 10.19 13.48
CA ILE A 29 5.75 10.08 14.45
C ILE A 29 6.00 8.93 15.44
N VAL A 30 6.42 7.75 14.96
CA VAL A 30 6.81 6.62 15.84
C VAL A 30 7.94 7.00 16.79
N MET A 31 8.92 7.74 16.32
CA MET A 31 10.03 8.19 17.20
C MET A 31 9.55 9.24 18.20
N LEU A 32 8.66 10.14 17.79
CA LEU A 32 8.08 11.17 18.66
C LEU A 32 7.26 10.53 19.79
N SER A 33 6.35 9.61 19.46
CA SER A 33 5.54 8.91 20.48
C SER A 33 6.41 8.17 21.49
N LYS A 34 7.42 7.41 21.01
CA LYS A 34 8.39 6.74 21.90
C LYS A 34 9.21 7.69 22.78
N GLN A 35 9.57 8.87 22.26
CA GLN A 35 10.28 9.88 23.06
C GLN A 35 9.36 10.44 24.16
N VAL A 36 8.09 10.65 23.87
CA VAL A 36 7.10 11.13 24.85
C VAL A 36 6.82 10.03 25.88
N GLU A 37 6.61 8.79 25.48
CA GLU A 37 6.49 7.62 26.37
C GLU A 37 7.65 7.54 27.35
N ALA A 38 8.89 7.56 26.83
CA ALA A 38 10.10 7.48 27.66
C ALA A 38 10.22 8.64 28.65
N THR A 39 9.68 9.83 28.33
CA THR A 39 9.75 11.01 29.19
C THR A 39 8.66 10.99 30.26
N THR A 40 7.47 10.47 29.94
CA THR A 40 6.29 10.50 30.82
C THR A 40 6.10 9.22 31.62
N GLY A 41 6.63 8.10 31.14
CA GLY A 41 6.35 6.76 31.67
C GLY A 41 4.94 6.24 31.33
N GLU A 42 4.20 6.93 30.46
CA GLU A 42 2.84 6.54 30.06
C GLU A 42 2.90 5.63 28.83
N GLU A 43 2.17 4.54 28.85
CA GLU A 43 2.01 3.65 27.68
C GLU A 43 1.19 4.33 26.58
N PHE A 44 1.65 4.31 25.34
CA PHE A 44 0.93 4.90 24.19
C PHE A 44 0.18 3.84 23.41
N ILE A 45 -0.94 4.25 22.82
CA ILE A 45 -1.66 3.48 21.80
C ILE A 45 -1.14 3.90 20.43
N HIS A 46 -0.50 2.96 19.73
CA HIS A 46 0.18 3.18 18.46
C HIS A 46 -0.75 2.85 17.27
N LEU A 47 -1.43 3.87 16.72
CA LEU A 47 -2.33 3.76 15.56
C LEU A 47 -1.71 4.38 14.28
N GLU A 48 -0.47 4.85 14.38
CA GLU A 48 0.26 5.52 13.29
C GLU A 48 0.94 4.55 12.33
N MET A 49 1.31 3.35 12.79
CA MET A 49 2.13 2.42 12.01
C MET A 49 1.35 1.17 11.60
N GLY A 50 1.36 0.89 10.31
CA GLY A 50 0.71 -0.28 9.75
C GLY A 50 1.56 -1.56 9.81
N ASN A 51 2.19 -1.87 10.94
CA ASN A 51 2.83 -3.17 11.10
C ASN A 51 1.78 -4.28 11.16
N PRO A 52 2.03 -5.48 10.61
CA PRO A 52 1.19 -6.63 10.86
C PRO A 52 1.11 -6.92 12.37
N GLY A 53 -0.10 -7.15 12.86
CA GLY A 53 -0.35 -7.50 14.26
C GLY A 53 -0.71 -8.98 14.45
N LEU A 54 -0.60 -9.78 13.39
CA LEU A 54 -0.72 -11.23 13.39
C LEU A 54 0.66 -11.87 13.31
N PRO A 55 0.85 -13.11 13.82
CA PRO A 55 2.09 -13.87 13.65
C PRO A 55 2.43 -14.05 12.17
N SER A 56 3.71 -14.17 11.82
CA SER A 56 4.08 -14.57 10.44
C SER A 56 3.51 -15.95 10.12
N VAL A 57 3.02 -16.15 8.89
CA VAL A 57 2.49 -17.43 8.46
C VAL A 57 3.60 -18.48 8.41
N GLU A 58 3.44 -19.55 9.19
CA GLU A 58 4.47 -20.60 9.43
C GLU A 58 4.95 -21.27 8.14
N ILE A 59 4.06 -21.48 7.17
CA ILE A 59 4.39 -22.03 5.84
C ILE A 59 5.55 -21.25 5.20
N GLY A 60 5.52 -19.93 5.28
CA GLY A 60 6.59 -19.09 4.76
C GLY A 60 7.87 -19.21 5.56
N VAL A 61 7.78 -19.21 6.89
CA VAL A 61 8.92 -19.34 7.81
C VAL A 61 9.66 -20.67 7.57
N GLU A 62 8.94 -21.77 7.52
CA GLU A 62 9.54 -23.09 7.28
C GLU A 62 10.17 -23.21 5.89
N ALA A 63 9.54 -22.68 4.85
CA ALA A 63 10.10 -22.68 3.50
C ALA A 63 11.40 -21.87 3.42
N GLU A 64 11.44 -20.71 4.08
CA GLU A 64 12.65 -19.86 4.15
C GLU A 64 13.77 -20.55 4.93
N CYS A 65 13.47 -21.12 6.08
CA CYS A 65 14.41 -21.87 6.89
C CYS A 65 14.97 -23.07 6.12
N ALA A 66 14.12 -23.82 5.40
CA ALA A 66 14.55 -24.95 4.59
C ALA A 66 15.49 -24.51 3.46
N ALA A 67 15.17 -23.41 2.77
CA ALA A 67 16.02 -22.85 1.72
C ALA A 67 17.41 -22.44 2.26
N LEU A 68 17.45 -21.79 3.43
CA LEU A 68 18.71 -21.41 4.10
C LEU A 68 19.54 -22.63 4.51
N ARG A 69 18.92 -23.65 5.09
CA ARG A 69 19.57 -24.95 5.42
C ARG A 69 20.07 -25.66 4.16
N GLY A 70 19.36 -25.51 3.03
CA GLY A 70 19.76 -26.00 1.71
C GLY A 70 20.92 -25.24 1.05
N GLY A 71 21.49 -24.23 1.73
CA GLY A 71 22.68 -23.52 1.27
C GLY A 71 22.41 -22.45 0.23
N ILE A 72 21.18 -21.91 0.16
CA ILE A 72 20.82 -20.87 -0.83
C ILE A 72 21.52 -19.52 -0.57
N ALA A 73 21.94 -19.28 0.69
CA ALA A 73 22.50 -17.99 1.12
C ALA A 73 23.82 -17.61 0.45
N ASN A 74 24.57 -18.58 -0.08
CA ASN A 74 25.85 -18.34 -0.78
C ASN A 74 25.70 -18.12 -2.29
N LYS A 75 24.47 -18.03 -2.80
CA LYS A 75 24.18 -17.89 -4.24
C LYS A 75 23.44 -16.60 -4.51
N TYR A 76 23.87 -15.85 -5.51
CA TYR A 76 23.08 -14.74 -6.02
C TYR A 76 21.76 -15.26 -6.62
N PRO A 77 20.62 -14.64 -6.32
CA PRO A 77 19.37 -14.94 -7.01
C PRO A 77 19.43 -14.48 -8.47
N ALA A 78 18.65 -15.11 -9.33
CA ALA A 78 18.34 -14.52 -10.63
C ALA A 78 17.59 -13.19 -10.39
N ILE A 79 17.97 -12.13 -11.12
CA ILE A 79 17.39 -10.80 -10.94
C ILE A 79 15.90 -10.81 -11.32
N GLU A 80 15.56 -11.52 -12.39
CA GLU A 80 14.19 -11.74 -12.87
C GLU A 80 13.35 -12.61 -11.94
N GLY A 81 13.99 -13.23 -10.94
CA GLY A 81 13.33 -14.07 -9.96
C GLY A 81 13.42 -15.57 -10.20
N PHE A 82 13.16 -16.28 -9.15
CA PHE A 82 13.14 -17.74 -9.09
C PHE A 82 11.89 -18.30 -9.81
N PRO A 83 12.04 -19.26 -10.75
CA PRO A 83 10.94 -19.66 -11.65
C PRO A 83 9.67 -20.13 -10.92
N GLU A 84 9.80 -20.86 -9.82
CA GLU A 84 8.65 -21.36 -9.06
C GLU A 84 7.88 -20.25 -8.35
N LEU A 85 8.56 -19.20 -7.85
CA LEU A 85 7.88 -18.02 -7.31
C LEU A 85 7.04 -17.34 -8.40
N LYS A 86 7.62 -17.15 -9.59
CA LYS A 86 6.94 -16.51 -10.72
C LYS A 86 5.70 -17.31 -11.14
N LYS A 87 5.83 -18.64 -11.20
CA LYS A 87 4.71 -19.53 -11.48
C LYS A 87 3.62 -19.42 -10.42
N ASN A 88 3.96 -19.51 -9.14
CA ASN A 88 2.99 -19.44 -8.04
C ASN A 88 2.33 -18.05 -7.94
N ALA A 89 3.02 -16.98 -8.31
CA ALA A 89 2.44 -15.65 -8.40
C ALA A 89 1.47 -15.52 -9.59
N SER A 90 1.77 -16.13 -10.73
CA SER A 90 0.86 -16.24 -11.86
C SER A 90 -0.40 -17.04 -11.49
N ASP A 91 -0.23 -18.20 -10.86
CA ASP A 91 -1.35 -19.03 -10.39
C ASP A 91 -2.21 -18.29 -9.37
N PHE A 92 -1.61 -17.49 -8.50
CA PHE A 92 -2.32 -16.66 -7.53
C PHE A 92 -3.20 -15.60 -8.21
N LEU A 93 -2.68 -14.90 -9.22
CA LEU A 93 -3.50 -13.96 -9.99
C LEU A 93 -4.63 -14.69 -10.72
N LYS A 94 -4.37 -15.87 -11.27
CA LYS A 94 -5.42 -16.65 -11.92
C LYS A 94 -6.49 -17.10 -10.93
N ALA A 95 -6.09 -17.58 -9.76
CA ALA A 95 -6.99 -18.11 -8.73
C ALA A 95 -7.87 -17.03 -8.08
N PHE A 96 -7.32 -15.85 -7.78
CA PHE A 96 -8.01 -14.84 -6.96
C PHE A 96 -8.41 -13.58 -7.72
N PHE A 97 -7.81 -13.29 -8.89
CA PHE A 97 -8.14 -12.13 -9.71
C PHE A 97 -8.82 -12.51 -11.04
N ASN A 98 -8.86 -13.81 -11.37
CA ASN A 98 -9.27 -14.31 -12.67
C ASN A 98 -8.49 -13.67 -13.83
N LEU A 99 -7.17 -13.51 -13.64
CA LEU A 99 -6.24 -13.00 -14.64
C LEU A 99 -5.22 -14.07 -15.01
N ASP A 100 -5.09 -14.37 -16.30
CA ASP A 100 -4.12 -15.32 -16.84
C ASP A 100 -2.91 -14.55 -17.38
N VAL A 101 -1.84 -14.45 -16.59
CA VAL A 101 -0.62 -13.72 -16.91
C VAL A 101 0.57 -14.68 -16.86
N ASP A 102 1.34 -14.74 -17.93
CA ASP A 102 2.52 -15.64 -18.00
C ASP A 102 3.52 -15.35 -16.86
N PRO A 103 4.06 -16.37 -16.20
CA PRO A 103 5.08 -16.23 -15.14
C PRO A 103 6.25 -15.31 -15.50
N LYS A 104 6.61 -15.18 -16.77
CA LYS A 104 7.67 -14.29 -17.25
C LYS A 104 7.53 -12.85 -16.73
N TYR A 105 6.30 -12.37 -16.60
CA TYR A 105 5.97 -10.97 -16.29
C TYR A 105 5.92 -10.65 -14.79
N PHE A 106 6.30 -11.60 -13.94
CA PHE A 106 6.42 -11.41 -12.49
C PHE A 106 7.86 -11.22 -12.08
N ILE A 107 8.16 -10.17 -11.34
CA ILE A 107 9.49 -9.77 -10.94
C ILE A 107 9.51 -9.56 -9.43
N PRO A 108 10.33 -10.32 -8.66
CA PRO A 108 10.43 -10.12 -7.22
C PRO A 108 11.16 -8.81 -6.89
N THR A 109 10.72 -8.16 -5.82
CA THR A 109 11.29 -6.91 -5.32
C THR A 109 11.42 -6.91 -3.80
N VAL A 110 12.29 -6.06 -3.27
CA VAL A 110 12.50 -5.88 -1.81
C VAL A 110 11.29 -5.15 -1.21
N GLY A 111 10.17 -5.88 -1.10
CA GLY A 111 8.85 -5.36 -0.78
C GLY A 111 8.29 -4.43 -1.86
N SER A 112 7.01 -4.09 -1.78
CA SER A 112 6.36 -3.15 -2.71
C SER A 112 7.01 -1.76 -2.70
N MET A 113 7.78 -1.43 -1.67
CA MET A 113 8.53 -0.16 -1.59
C MET A 113 9.61 -0.07 -2.67
N GLN A 114 10.38 -1.12 -2.91
CA GLN A 114 11.31 -1.15 -4.03
C GLN A 114 10.52 -1.23 -5.35
N GLY A 115 9.49 -2.08 -5.39
CA GLY A 115 8.63 -2.22 -6.57
C GLY A 115 8.06 -0.88 -7.04
N SER A 116 7.48 -0.09 -6.16
CA SER A 116 6.94 1.24 -6.49
C SER A 116 8.04 2.24 -6.89
N PHE A 117 9.17 2.27 -6.15
CA PHE A 117 10.26 3.20 -6.45
C PHE A 117 10.88 2.95 -7.82
N THR A 118 11.18 1.70 -8.14
CA THR A 118 11.76 1.31 -9.43
C THR A 118 10.76 1.47 -10.58
N THR A 119 9.47 1.22 -10.33
CA THR A 119 8.40 1.49 -11.29
C THR A 119 8.28 2.98 -11.60
N LEU A 120 8.26 3.85 -10.57
CA LEU A 120 8.23 5.29 -10.76
C LEU A 120 9.47 5.78 -11.54
N MET A 121 10.64 5.23 -11.27
CA MET A 121 11.87 5.54 -12.02
C MET A 121 11.72 5.18 -13.50
N ALA A 122 11.26 3.96 -13.81
CA ALA A 122 11.03 3.52 -15.18
C ALA A 122 9.98 4.39 -15.91
N LEU A 123 8.87 4.70 -15.23
CA LEU A 123 7.81 5.53 -15.80
C LEU A 123 8.29 6.95 -16.14
N LYS A 124 9.11 7.56 -15.29
CA LYS A 124 9.71 8.86 -15.57
C LYS A 124 10.62 8.84 -16.80
N GLN A 125 11.32 7.74 -17.01
CA GLN A 125 12.35 7.61 -18.03
C GLN A 125 11.84 7.08 -19.37
N ARG A 126 10.56 6.63 -19.45
CA ARG A 126 10.04 5.98 -20.65
C ARG A 126 9.74 6.93 -21.81
N LEU A 127 9.28 8.15 -21.53
CA LEU A 127 8.85 9.12 -22.53
C LEU A 127 9.30 10.53 -22.15
N GLU A 128 9.79 11.25 -23.13
CA GLU A 128 10.09 12.68 -22.99
C GLU A 128 8.78 13.47 -22.82
N GLY A 129 8.78 14.44 -21.90
CA GLY A 129 7.62 15.31 -21.64
C GLY A 129 6.53 14.72 -20.76
N LYS A 130 6.55 13.40 -20.47
CA LYS A 130 5.65 12.80 -19.48
C LYS A 130 6.37 12.69 -18.12
N ASP A 131 6.32 13.76 -17.35
CA ASP A 131 7.10 13.94 -16.12
C ASP A 131 6.27 13.91 -14.83
N SER A 132 4.97 13.64 -14.93
CA SER A 132 4.03 13.73 -13.83
C SER A 132 3.38 12.39 -13.51
N MET A 133 3.13 12.13 -12.22
CA MET A 133 2.29 11.01 -11.74
C MET A 133 0.97 11.54 -11.21
N LEU A 134 -0.13 10.92 -11.62
CA LEU A 134 -1.45 11.14 -11.05
C LEU A 134 -1.66 10.18 -9.87
N TYR A 135 -1.87 10.73 -8.69
CA TYR A 135 -2.26 9.98 -7.49
C TYR A 135 -3.76 10.07 -7.29
N LEU A 136 -4.44 8.92 -7.25
CA LEU A 136 -5.82 8.84 -6.77
C LEU A 136 -5.80 8.83 -5.25
N ASN A 137 -6.04 10.00 -4.69
CA ASN A 137 -5.92 10.24 -3.25
C ASN A 137 -7.20 9.86 -2.48
N PRO A 138 -7.04 9.66 -1.16
CA PRO A 138 -5.80 9.67 -0.40
C PRO A 138 -4.91 8.46 -0.73
N GLY A 139 -3.61 8.52 -0.43
CA GLY A 139 -2.68 7.46 -0.79
C GLY A 139 -1.54 7.28 0.22
N PHE A 140 -0.73 6.25 0.01
CA PHE A 140 0.39 5.96 0.90
C PHE A 140 1.51 7.01 0.77
N PRO A 141 1.85 7.75 1.87
CA PRO A 141 2.76 8.90 1.80
C PRO A 141 4.14 8.58 1.23
N ALA A 142 4.64 7.34 1.45
CA ALA A 142 5.99 6.98 1.01
C ALA A 142 6.12 6.96 -0.52
N GLN A 143 5.07 6.58 -1.27
CA GLN A 143 5.08 6.57 -2.74
C GLN A 143 5.17 8.00 -3.31
N ARG A 144 4.55 8.97 -2.64
CA ARG A 144 4.66 10.40 -2.98
C ARG A 144 6.08 10.91 -2.73
N ASN A 145 6.67 10.53 -1.59
CA ASN A 145 8.07 10.87 -1.30
C ASN A 145 9.05 10.26 -2.30
N GLN A 146 8.78 9.05 -2.79
CA GLN A 146 9.57 8.42 -3.86
C GLN A 146 9.51 9.26 -5.16
N ALA A 147 8.32 9.69 -5.56
CA ALA A 147 8.17 10.56 -6.73
C ALA A 147 8.94 11.88 -6.56
N LYS A 148 8.82 12.51 -5.39
CA LYS A 148 9.56 13.74 -5.06
C LYS A 148 11.08 13.53 -5.15
N LEU A 149 11.62 12.43 -4.62
CA LEU A 149 13.04 12.09 -4.71
C LEU A 149 13.51 11.90 -6.15
N LEU A 150 12.65 11.35 -7.01
CA LEU A 150 12.91 11.14 -8.42
C LEU A 150 12.69 12.42 -9.28
N GLY A 151 12.24 13.53 -8.67
CA GLY A 151 11.88 14.75 -9.40
C GLY A 151 10.71 14.54 -10.35
N ILE A 152 9.75 13.72 -9.97
CA ILE A 152 8.48 13.51 -10.68
C ILE A 152 7.47 14.51 -10.12
N ASN A 153 6.78 15.23 -11.00
CA ASN A 153 5.73 16.15 -10.60
C ASN A 153 4.51 15.38 -10.12
N GLU A 154 3.93 15.86 -9.04
CA GLU A 154 2.73 15.26 -8.47
C GLU A 154 1.47 15.96 -9.00
N ILE A 155 0.50 15.16 -9.46
CA ILE A 155 -0.87 15.58 -9.70
C ILE A 155 -1.74 14.77 -8.74
N SER A 156 -2.55 15.47 -7.96
CA SER A 156 -3.43 14.88 -6.94
C SER A 156 -4.88 14.97 -7.35
N LEU A 157 -5.61 13.87 -7.22
CA LEU A 157 -7.05 13.81 -7.37
C LEU A 157 -7.65 13.06 -6.18
N ASP A 158 -8.39 13.75 -5.29
CA ASP A 158 -9.21 13.07 -4.29
C ASP A 158 -10.40 12.43 -5.00
N ILE A 159 -10.31 11.11 -5.19
CA ILE A 159 -11.30 10.35 -5.94
C ILE A 159 -12.67 10.34 -5.26
N TYR A 160 -12.73 10.55 -3.94
CA TYR A 160 -13.96 10.50 -3.17
C TYR A 160 -15.00 11.53 -3.62
N ASP A 161 -14.52 12.64 -4.20
CA ASP A 161 -15.39 13.69 -4.75
C ASP A 161 -15.87 13.40 -6.19
N TYR A 162 -15.35 12.33 -6.82
CA TYR A 162 -15.61 11.99 -8.23
C TYR A 162 -16.02 10.52 -8.42
N ARG A 163 -16.64 9.89 -7.40
CA ARG A 163 -17.01 8.48 -7.46
C ARG A 163 -17.99 8.18 -8.62
N GLY A 164 -17.81 7.02 -9.27
CA GLY A 164 -18.63 6.59 -10.39
C GLY A 164 -18.38 7.40 -11.67
N LYS A 165 -19.44 7.67 -12.44
CA LYS A 165 -19.37 8.34 -13.77
C LYS A 165 -18.64 9.68 -13.82
N PRO A 166 -18.74 10.58 -12.82
CA PRO A 166 -17.97 11.83 -12.81
C PRO A 166 -16.46 11.65 -12.94
N LEU A 167 -15.92 10.49 -12.55
CA LEU A 167 -14.51 10.16 -12.64
C LEU A 167 -13.98 10.24 -14.09
N GLU A 168 -14.79 9.82 -15.06
CA GLU A 168 -14.37 9.80 -16.48
C GLU A 168 -13.98 11.18 -16.98
N ALA A 169 -14.89 12.14 -16.85
CA ALA A 169 -14.64 13.52 -17.29
C ALA A 169 -13.46 14.15 -16.57
N LYS A 170 -13.29 13.83 -15.27
CA LYS A 170 -12.18 14.37 -14.48
C LYS A 170 -10.83 13.76 -14.89
N LEU A 171 -10.77 12.47 -15.15
CA LEU A 171 -9.57 11.82 -15.66
C LEU A 171 -9.23 12.33 -17.07
N ASP A 172 -10.22 12.48 -17.94
CA ASP A 172 -9.99 13.00 -19.29
C ASP A 172 -9.42 14.43 -19.28
N GLU A 173 -9.95 15.30 -18.41
CA GLU A 173 -9.42 16.66 -18.18
C GLU A 173 -7.94 16.65 -17.76
N ILE A 174 -7.59 15.76 -16.81
CA ILE A 174 -6.22 15.71 -16.25
C ILE A 174 -5.25 15.08 -17.25
N LEU A 175 -5.59 13.91 -17.79
CA LEU A 175 -4.73 13.12 -18.66
C LEU A 175 -4.59 13.75 -20.05
N GLY A 176 -5.62 14.48 -20.51
CA GLY A 176 -5.62 15.21 -21.78
C GLY A 176 -4.55 16.30 -21.87
N LYS A 177 -3.94 16.73 -20.75
CA LYS A 177 -2.79 17.65 -20.75
C LYS A 177 -1.51 17.02 -21.31
N GLY A 178 -1.44 15.69 -21.39
CA GLY A 178 -0.38 14.94 -22.05
C GLY A 178 0.91 14.75 -21.26
N ASN A 179 1.03 15.30 -20.05
CA ASN A 179 2.25 15.24 -19.22
C ASN A 179 2.25 14.09 -18.18
N VAL A 180 1.15 13.35 -18.02
CA VAL A 180 1.04 12.25 -17.06
C VAL A 180 1.68 10.98 -17.62
N THR A 181 2.62 10.41 -16.87
CA THR A 181 3.26 9.13 -17.23
C THR A 181 2.55 7.93 -16.60
N GLY A 182 1.93 8.08 -15.44
CA GLY A 182 1.24 6.99 -14.75
C GLY A 182 0.18 7.48 -13.78
N ILE A 183 -0.73 6.57 -13.42
CA ILE A 183 -1.72 6.71 -12.36
C ILE A 183 -1.32 5.74 -11.25
N LEU A 184 -1.37 6.16 -9.98
CA LEU A 184 -1.05 5.29 -8.84
C LEU A 184 -2.12 5.37 -7.76
N TYR A 185 -2.55 4.21 -7.26
CA TYR A 185 -3.45 4.05 -6.13
C TYR A 185 -3.29 2.68 -5.47
N SER A 186 -3.85 2.50 -4.27
CA SER A 186 -3.95 1.20 -3.59
C SER A 186 -5.42 0.78 -3.42
N THR A 187 -5.67 -0.53 -3.45
CA THR A 187 -6.99 -1.12 -3.25
C THR A 187 -6.88 -2.46 -2.50
N PRO A 188 -7.56 -2.61 -1.32
CA PRO A 188 -8.16 -1.56 -0.50
C PRO A 188 -7.24 -0.39 -0.22
N ASN A 189 -7.79 0.81 -0.08
CA ASN A 189 -7.02 2.04 0.01
C ASN A 189 -6.33 2.21 1.38
N ASN A 190 -5.10 2.67 1.39
CA ASN A 190 -4.42 3.20 2.56
C ASN A 190 -4.27 4.72 2.37
N PRO A 191 -4.99 5.57 3.14
CA PRO A 191 -5.57 5.34 4.46
C PRO A 191 -7.11 5.16 4.52
N ALA A 192 -7.84 5.46 3.44
CA ALA A 192 -9.30 5.61 3.48
C ALA A 192 -10.06 4.29 3.68
N TRP A 193 -9.43 3.16 3.36
CA TRP A 193 -10.02 1.83 3.30
C TRP A 193 -11.14 1.69 2.26
N THR A 194 -11.23 2.67 1.36
CA THR A 194 -12.17 2.64 0.23
C THR A 194 -11.68 1.67 -0.84
N ASN A 195 -12.62 1.10 -1.58
CA ASN A 195 -12.37 0.27 -2.74
C ASN A 195 -12.94 0.91 -4.00
N LEU A 196 -12.31 0.66 -5.13
CA LEU A 196 -12.83 1.06 -6.43
C LEU A 196 -13.88 0.05 -6.89
N THR A 197 -14.96 0.55 -7.45
CA THR A 197 -16.00 -0.28 -8.09
C THR A 197 -15.52 -0.79 -9.45
N GLU A 198 -16.15 -1.83 -9.98
CA GLU A 198 -15.86 -2.33 -11.32
C GLU A 198 -16.07 -1.24 -12.40
N GLU A 199 -17.10 -0.37 -12.25
CA GLU A 199 -17.33 0.78 -13.14
C GLU A 199 -16.16 1.77 -13.10
N GLU A 200 -15.65 2.09 -11.90
CA GLU A 200 -14.52 3.00 -11.74
C GLU A 200 -13.22 2.43 -12.31
N LEU A 201 -12.98 1.13 -12.11
CA LEU A 201 -11.82 0.43 -12.68
C LEU A 201 -11.90 0.39 -14.22
N GLU A 202 -13.08 0.17 -14.78
CA GLU A 202 -13.30 0.25 -16.24
C GLU A 202 -13.03 1.66 -16.77
N ILE A 203 -13.52 2.70 -16.10
CA ILE A 203 -13.24 4.10 -16.46
C ILE A 203 -11.74 4.38 -16.43
N ILE A 204 -11.05 4.01 -15.33
CA ILE A 204 -9.60 4.19 -15.21
C ILE A 204 -8.86 3.46 -16.33
N GLY A 205 -9.22 2.21 -16.62
CA GLY A 205 -8.61 1.42 -17.68
C GLY A 205 -8.79 2.03 -19.07
N ARG A 206 -10.01 2.47 -19.41
CA ARG A 206 -10.29 3.14 -20.69
C ARG A 206 -9.52 4.46 -20.83
N MET A 207 -9.46 5.26 -19.78
CA MET A 207 -8.73 6.52 -19.79
C MET A 207 -7.22 6.32 -19.87
N ALA A 208 -6.69 5.30 -19.17
CA ALA A 208 -5.29 4.92 -19.27
C ALA A 208 -4.89 4.49 -20.69
N THR A 209 -5.72 3.71 -21.33
CA THR A 209 -5.53 3.29 -22.74
C THR A 209 -5.61 4.49 -23.69
N LYS A 210 -6.64 5.33 -23.55
CA LYS A 210 -6.87 6.52 -24.40
C LYS A 210 -5.69 7.49 -24.38
N HIS A 211 -5.09 7.72 -23.21
CA HIS A 211 -4.04 8.73 -23.01
C HIS A 211 -2.62 8.16 -22.94
N ASP A 212 -2.45 6.86 -23.22
CA ASP A 212 -1.16 6.16 -23.10
C ASP A 212 -0.49 6.40 -21.75
N VAL A 213 -1.22 6.08 -20.67
CA VAL A 213 -0.78 6.18 -19.29
C VAL A 213 -0.73 4.79 -18.69
N ILE A 214 0.25 4.49 -17.84
CA ILE A 214 0.36 3.19 -17.15
C ILE A 214 -0.25 3.31 -15.76
N VAL A 215 -1.15 2.39 -15.42
CA VAL A 215 -1.77 2.31 -14.09
C VAL A 215 -0.90 1.43 -13.19
N VAL A 216 -0.50 1.96 -12.04
CA VAL A 216 0.20 1.24 -10.97
C VAL A 216 -0.81 0.97 -9.85
N GLU A 217 -1.22 -0.27 -9.71
CA GLU A 217 -2.21 -0.70 -8.74
C GLU A 217 -1.53 -1.45 -7.59
N ASP A 218 -1.59 -0.87 -6.38
CA ASP A 218 -0.93 -1.44 -5.20
C ASP A 218 -1.90 -2.33 -4.41
N HIS A 219 -1.66 -3.63 -4.47
CA HIS A 219 -2.42 -4.69 -3.80
C HIS A 219 -1.78 -5.13 -2.48
N ALA A 220 -1.28 -4.19 -1.68
CA ALA A 220 -0.72 -4.52 -0.37
C ALA A 220 -1.74 -5.15 0.60
N TYR A 221 -3.03 -4.91 0.39
CA TYR A 221 -4.15 -5.37 1.24
C TYR A 221 -5.13 -6.27 0.48
N VAL A 222 -4.63 -7.04 -0.48
CA VAL A 222 -5.45 -7.89 -1.35
C VAL A 222 -6.41 -8.77 -0.54
N GLY A 223 -7.68 -8.85 -0.95
CA GLY A 223 -8.71 -9.67 -0.31
C GLY A 223 -9.20 -9.19 1.06
N MET A 224 -8.71 -8.06 1.58
CA MET A 224 -9.08 -7.58 2.91
C MET A 224 -10.32 -6.66 2.91
N ASP A 225 -11.09 -6.62 1.84
CA ASP A 225 -12.47 -6.11 1.87
C ASP A 225 -13.39 -7.22 2.39
N PHE A 226 -13.56 -7.27 3.70
CA PHE A 226 -14.28 -8.34 4.39
C PHE A 226 -15.81 -8.32 4.21
N ARG A 227 -16.35 -7.46 3.34
CA ARG A 227 -17.75 -7.52 2.88
C ARG A 227 -17.98 -8.70 1.93
N LYS A 228 -16.91 -9.18 1.28
CA LYS A 228 -16.92 -10.29 0.32
C LYS A 228 -15.86 -11.32 0.69
N ASN A 229 -16.09 -12.58 0.35
CA ASN A 229 -15.09 -13.63 0.55
C ASN A 229 -14.24 -13.81 -0.71
N PHE A 230 -13.05 -13.23 -0.72
CA PHE A 230 -12.06 -13.36 -1.79
C PHE A 230 -11.06 -14.49 -1.56
N GLY A 231 -11.25 -15.33 -0.52
CA GLY A 231 -10.28 -16.34 -0.11
C GLY A 231 -10.46 -17.71 -0.75
N ILE A 232 -11.43 -17.89 -1.67
CA ILE A 232 -11.69 -19.18 -2.32
C ILE A 232 -11.04 -19.16 -3.71
N PRO A 233 -10.01 -20.01 -3.95
CA PRO A 233 -9.31 -20.00 -5.22
C PRO A 233 -10.22 -20.48 -6.37
N TYR A 234 -10.12 -19.82 -7.52
CA TYR A 234 -10.84 -20.11 -8.77
C TYR A 234 -12.38 -19.96 -8.71
N GLU A 235 -12.89 -19.34 -7.65
CA GLU A 235 -14.32 -19.10 -7.48
C GLU A 235 -14.61 -17.60 -7.28
N PRO A 236 -15.71 -17.06 -7.86
CA PRO A 236 -16.13 -15.69 -7.58
C PRO A 236 -16.63 -15.56 -6.12
N PRO A 237 -16.54 -14.33 -5.54
CA PRO A 237 -16.08 -13.10 -6.19
C PRO A 237 -14.56 -13.05 -6.34
N TYR A 238 -14.10 -12.52 -7.48
CA TYR A 238 -12.68 -12.26 -7.69
C TYR A 238 -12.31 -10.85 -7.23
N VAL A 239 -11.05 -10.67 -6.82
CA VAL A 239 -10.51 -9.35 -6.44
C VAL A 239 -10.63 -8.39 -7.63
N PRO A 240 -11.28 -7.24 -7.45
CA PRO A 240 -11.37 -6.23 -8.51
C PRO A 240 -9.98 -5.67 -8.87
N THR A 241 -9.74 -5.44 -10.16
CA THR A 241 -8.47 -4.90 -10.66
C THR A 241 -8.65 -4.20 -12.00
N VAL A 242 -7.88 -3.14 -12.23
CA VAL A 242 -7.84 -2.42 -13.50
C VAL A 242 -7.33 -3.29 -14.66
N ALA A 243 -6.57 -4.35 -14.34
CA ALA A 243 -5.98 -5.26 -15.33
C ALA A 243 -7.01 -6.01 -16.20
N ARG A 244 -8.30 -5.98 -15.84
CA ARG A 244 -9.39 -6.50 -16.67
C ARG A 244 -9.82 -5.54 -17.79
N TYR A 245 -9.45 -4.26 -17.70
CA TYR A 245 -10.00 -3.19 -18.53
C TYR A 245 -8.95 -2.46 -19.37
N THR A 246 -7.65 -2.77 -19.17
CA THR A 246 -6.57 -2.20 -19.96
C THR A 246 -5.35 -3.12 -19.93
N ASP A 247 -4.53 -3.03 -20.97
CA ASP A 247 -3.20 -3.65 -21.01
C ASP A 247 -2.09 -2.71 -20.48
N ASN A 248 -2.44 -1.49 -20.07
CA ASN A 248 -1.51 -0.50 -19.54
C ASN A 248 -1.45 -0.59 -18.00
N TYR A 249 -1.07 -1.74 -17.43
CA TYR A 249 -1.03 -1.93 -15.98
C TYR A 249 0.28 -2.51 -15.45
N ILE A 250 0.56 -2.16 -14.20
CA ILE A 250 1.56 -2.77 -13.33
C ILE A 250 0.91 -3.01 -11.97
N LEU A 251 0.92 -4.26 -11.48
CA LEU A 251 0.37 -4.63 -10.18
C LEU A 251 1.50 -4.86 -9.18
N LEU A 252 1.35 -4.38 -7.95
CA LEU A 252 2.28 -4.63 -6.85
C LEU A 252 1.65 -5.61 -5.87
N LEU A 253 2.15 -6.85 -5.82
CA LEU A 253 1.67 -7.91 -4.93
C LEU A 253 2.60 -8.04 -3.73
N SER A 254 2.13 -7.76 -2.53
CA SER A 254 2.94 -7.76 -1.31
C SER A 254 2.65 -8.93 -0.38
N ALA A 255 3.69 -9.58 0.13
CA ALA A 255 3.55 -10.54 1.23
C ALA A 255 3.38 -9.88 2.61
N SER A 256 3.56 -8.55 2.70
CA SER A 256 3.69 -7.84 3.98
C SER A 256 2.46 -7.94 4.89
N LYS A 257 1.24 -7.91 4.32
CA LYS A 257 0.00 -7.82 5.11
C LYS A 257 -0.76 -9.14 5.13
N ILE A 258 -1.07 -9.69 3.96
CA ILE A 258 -1.87 -10.92 3.83
C ILE A 258 -1.19 -12.16 4.41
N PHE A 259 0.13 -12.15 4.57
CA PHE A 259 0.92 -13.24 5.15
C PHE A 259 1.70 -12.81 6.40
N SER A 260 1.52 -11.58 6.88
CA SER A 260 2.31 -10.98 7.98
C SER A 260 3.84 -11.14 7.79
N TYR A 261 4.30 -10.99 6.55
CA TYR A 261 5.69 -11.23 6.16
C TYR A 261 6.47 -9.93 5.89
N ALA A 262 6.08 -8.84 6.57
CA ALA A 262 6.62 -7.50 6.33
C ALA A 262 8.13 -7.37 6.63
N GLY A 263 8.64 -8.14 7.58
CA GLY A 263 10.06 -8.12 7.98
C GLY A 263 10.99 -8.64 6.90
N GLN A 264 10.55 -9.59 6.08
CA GLN A 264 11.37 -10.25 5.07
C GLN A 264 11.48 -9.48 3.74
N ARG A 265 10.77 -8.36 3.61
CA ARG A 265 10.88 -7.45 2.48
C ARG A 265 10.73 -8.15 1.13
N ILE A 266 9.62 -8.85 0.92
CA ILE A 266 9.33 -9.57 -0.33
C ILE A 266 7.99 -9.14 -0.93
N ALA A 267 7.98 -8.90 -2.23
CA ALA A 267 6.82 -8.61 -3.06
C ALA A 267 7.12 -9.04 -4.50
N CYS A 268 6.10 -9.06 -5.35
CA CYS A 268 6.25 -9.19 -6.79
C CYS A 268 5.63 -7.97 -7.49
N VAL A 269 6.31 -7.49 -8.52
CA VAL A 269 5.75 -6.60 -9.53
C VAL A 269 5.27 -7.49 -10.68
N CYS A 270 4.00 -7.36 -11.05
CA CYS A 270 3.44 -7.99 -12.23
C CYS A 270 3.20 -6.90 -13.28
N MET A 271 3.79 -7.04 -14.45
CA MET A 271 3.55 -6.15 -15.60
C MET A 271 2.64 -6.86 -16.60
N SER A 272 1.77 -6.12 -17.28
CA SER A 272 1.10 -6.70 -18.44
C SER A 272 2.11 -7.08 -19.52
N PRO A 273 1.82 -8.07 -20.38
CA PRO A 273 2.66 -8.38 -21.54
C PRO A 273 2.91 -7.14 -22.41
N ALA A 274 1.88 -6.33 -22.63
CA ALA A 274 1.97 -5.13 -23.45
C ALA A 274 2.91 -4.07 -22.87
N VAL A 275 2.94 -3.89 -21.54
CA VAL A 275 3.89 -2.99 -20.88
C VAL A 275 5.28 -3.55 -20.89
N TYR A 276 5.46 -4.83 -20.56
CA TYR A 276 6.76 -5.46 -20.45
C TYR A 276 7.54 -5.47 -21.79
N GLU A 277 6.86 -5.88 -22.88
CA GLU A 277 7.47 -6.05 -24.21
C GLU A 277 7.63 -4.72 -24.96
N ARG A 278 6.94 -3.66 -24.53
CA ARG A 278 6.93 -2.40 -25.24
C ARG A 278 8.28 -1.72 -25.20
N THR A 279 8.77 -1.34 -26.39
CA THR A 279 10.03 -0.62 -26.52
C THR A 279 9.82 0.90 -26.44
N TYR A 280 10.72 1.56 -25.74
CA TYR A 280 10.75 3.01 -25.61
C TYR A 280 12.09 3.55 -26.09
N PRO A 281 12.18 4.19 -27.29
CA PRO A 281 13.45 4.74 -27.79
C PRO A 281 14.14 5.70 -26.83
N PHE A 282 13.36 6.41 -25.98
CA PHE A 282 13.89 7.31 -24.98
C PHE A 282 14.69 6.57 -23.88
N PHE A 283 14.42 5.30 -23.64
CA PHE A 283 15.22 4.45 -22.74
C PHE A 283 16.65 4.24 -23.21
N ALA A 284 16.94 4.38 -24.52
CA ALA A 284 18.31 4.30 -25.03
C ALA A 284 19.26 5.35 -24.43
N ARG A 285 18.73 6.38 -23.75
CA ARG A 285 19.52 7.35 -22.99
C ARG A 285 20.06 6.81 -21.67
N TYR A 286 19.46 5.72 -21.17
CA TYR A 286 19.74 5.18 -19.85
C TYR A 286 20.13 3.69 -19.91
N TYR A 287 19.62 2.94 -20.88
CA TYR A 287 19.73 1.49 -20.97
C TYR A 287 20.06 1.08 -22.41
N GLU A 288 20.88 0.03 -22.55
CA GLU A 288 21.15 -0.56 -23.86
C GLU A 288 19.92 -1.30 -24.43
N ILE A 289 19.04 -1.78 -23.55
CA ILE A 289 17.84 -2.53 -23.90
C ILE A 289 16.62 -1.61 -23.80
N PRO A 290 15.91 -1.32 -24.90
CA PRO A 290 14.81 -0.35 -24.90
C PRO A 290 13.45 -0.95 -24.49
N ALA A 291 13.30 -2.28 -24.34
CA ALA A 291 12.09 -2.92 -23.85
C ALA A 291 11.89 -2.62 -22.37
N PHE A 292 10.66 -2.25 -21.98
CA PHE A 292 10.37 -1.75 -20.63
C PHE A 292 10.72 -2.76 -19.54
N GLY A 293 10.28 -4.02 -19.69
CA GLY A 293 10.54 -5.06 -18.71
C GLY A 293 12.00 -5.40 -18.56
N ASP A 294 12.73 -5.52 -19.69
CA ASP A 294 14.16 -5.82 -19.67
C ASP A 294 14.99 -4.67 -19.12
N ALA A 295 14.65 -3.41 -19.45
CA ALA A 295 15.26 -2.22 -18.86
C ALA A 295 15.00 -2.14 -17.36
N TYR A 296 13.79 -2.51 -16.93
CA TYR A 296 13.42 -2.58 -15.52
C TYR A 296 14.25 -3.63 -14.77
N VAL A 297 14.37 -4.85 -15.31
CA VAL A 297 15.09 -5.96 -14.66
C VAL A 297 16.60 -5.74 -14.72
N TYR A 298 17.16 -5.63 -15.93
CA TYR A 298 18.60 -5.66 -16.17
C TYR A 298 19.25 -4.27 -16.08
N GLY A 299 18.47 -3.21 -16.11
CA GLY A 299 18.92 -1.84 -15.87
C GLY A 299 18.67 -1.41 -14.43
N ILE A 300 17.40 -1.20 -14.08
CA ILE A 300 17.02 -0.55 -12.81
C ILE A 300 17.23 -1.47 -11.60
N LEU A 301 16.67 -2.68 -11.61
CA LEU A 301 16.81 -3.61 -10.48
C LEU A 301 18.23 -4.12 -10.30
N TYR A 302 18.93 -4.36 -11.40
CA TYR A 302 20.35 -4.73 -11.35
C TYR A 302 21.16 -3.68 -10.59
N CYS A 303 20.98 -2.40 -10.94
CA CYS A 303 21.68 -1.31 -10.27
C CYS A 303 21.18 -1.05 -8.83
N ALA A 304 19.91 -1.32 -8.54
CA ALA A 304 19.32 -1.03 -7.23
C ALA A 304 19.67 -2.09 -6.16
N SER A 305 19.70 -3.37 -6.52
CA SER A 305 19.90 -4.46 -5.54
C SER A 305 20.54 -5.71 -6.10
N SER A 306 20.76 -5.81 -7.41
CA SER A 306 21.26 -7.03 -8.10
C SER A 306 20.41 -8.28 -7.78
N GLY A 307 19.13 -8.10 -7.54
CA GLY A 307 18.15 -9.14 -7.20
C GLY A 307 17.55 -8.99 -5.81
N THR A 308 16.56 -9.81 -5.53
CA THR A 308 15.81 -9.80 -4.26
C THR A 308 16.25 -10.96 -3.38
N CYS A 309 16.19 -10.81 -2.06
CA CYS A 309 16.61 -11.81 -1.08
C CYS A 309 16.16 -13.22 -1.50
N HIS A 310 17.14 -14.12 -1.68
CA HIS A 310 16.92 -15.45 -2.27
C HIS A 310 15.99 -16.30 -1.39
N SER A 311 16.23 -16.34 -0.07
CA SER A 311 15.44 -17.15 0.86
C SER A 311 14.00 -16.63 0.98
N ALA A 312 13.79 -15.32 0.98
CA ALA A 312 12.46 -14.72 1.04
C ALA A 312 11.60 -15.03 -0.20
N GLN A 313 12.24 -15.28 -1.37
CA GLN A 313 11.52 -15.72 -2.56
C GLN A 313 10.92 -17.12 -2.37
N TYR A 314 11.63 -18.04 -1.69
CA TYR A 314 11.08 -19.37 -1.35
C TYR A 314 9.90 -19.26 -0.39
N ALA A 315 9.99 -18.38 0.61
CA ALA A 315 8.89 -18.13 1.52
C ALA A 315 7.64 -17.66 0.78
N MET A 316 7.77 -16.60 -0.04
CA MET A 316 6.63 -16.07 -0.79
C MET A 316 6.05 -17.10 -1.77
N SER A 317 6.91 -17.89 -2.43
CA SER A 317 6.50 -18.98 -3.31
C SER A 317 5.62 -20.00 -2.59
N ALA A 318 6.05 -20.47 -1.41
CA ALA A 318 5.29 -21.43 -0.61
C ALA A 318 3.95 -20.86 -0.11
N LEU A 319 3.93 -19.59 0.32
CA LEU A 319 2.72 -18.91 0.77
C LEU A 319 1.67 -18.78 -0.34
N LEU A 320 2.10 -18.33 -1.52
CA LEU A 320 1.23 -18.19 -2.69
C LEU A 320 0.69 -19.55 -3.14
N LYS A 321 1.57 -20.59 -3.18
CA LYS A 321 1.19 -21.94 -3.52
C LYS A 321 0.13 -22.49 -2.56
N ALA A 322 0.34 -22.35 -1.25
CA ALA A 322 -0.60 -22.83 -0.24
C ALA A 322 -1.98 -22.13 -0.35
N ALA A 323 -1.99 -20.84 -0.68
CA ALA A 323 -3.24 -20.13 -0.94
C ALA A 323 -3.96 -20.67 -2.18
N VAL A 324 -3.25 -20.89 -3.29
CA VAL A 324 -3.81 -21.41 -4.55
C VAL A 324 -4.33 -22.84 -4.39
N GLU A 325 -3.64 -23.68 -3.62
CA GLU A 325 -4.05 -25.06 -3.33
C GLU A 325 -5.19 -25.14 -2.30
N GLY A 326 -5.61 -24.00 -1.72
CA GLY A 326 -6.65 -23.94 -0.71
C GLY A 326 -6.26 -24.51 0.67
N SER A 327 -4.97 -24.83 0.88
CA SER A 327 -4.45 -25.28 2.18
C SER A 327 -4.22 -24.14 3.17
N PHE A 328 -4.23 -22.90 2.71
CA PHE A 328 -4.16 -21.69 3.52
C PHE A 328 -5.10 -20.61 2.96
N ASN A 329 -6.07 -20.16 3.76
CA ASN A 329 -6.95 -19.05 3.38
C ASN A 329 -6.42 -17.76 4.01
N PHE A 330 -5.83 -16.89 3.19
CA PHE A 330 -5.25 -15.62 3.64
C PHE A 330 -6.32 -14.60 4.07
N VAL A 331 -7.55 -14.69 3.57
CA VAL A 331 -8.66 -13.81 3.96
C VAL A 331 -9.13 -14.18 5.38
N ASP A 332 -9.34 -15.47 5.65
CA ASP A 332 -9.72 -15.97 6.99
C ASP A 332 -8.61 -15.65 8.00
N TYR A 333 -7.34 -15.84 7.61
CA TYR A 333 -6.19 -15.49 8.45
C TYR A 333 -6.19 -14.00 8.84
N CYS A 334 -6.57 -13.11 7.93
CA CYS A 334 -6.63 -11.66 8.16
C CYS A 334 -7.93 -11.19 8.84
N HIS A 335 -8.91 -12.07 9.07
CA HIS A 335 -10.25 -11.70 9.55
C HIS A 335 -10.21 -10.98 10.91
N ASP A 336 -9.22 -11.25 11.75
CA ASP A 336 -9.02 -10.55 13.02
C ASP A 336 -8.88 -9.01 12.86
N TYR A 337 -8.36 -8.54 11.73
CA TYR A 337 -8.32 -7.09 11.44
C TYR A 337 -9.71 -6.47 11.26
N LYS A 338 -10.69 -7.24 10.78
CA LYS A 338 -12.09 -6.80 10.71
C LYS A 338 -12.65 -6.55 12.12
N GLU A 339 -12.43 -7.51 13.02
CA GLU A 339 -12.94 -7.41 14.41
C GLU A 339 -12.26 -6.25 15.15
N ARG A 340 -10.94 -6.08 14.99
CA ARG A 340 -10.20 -4.94 15.55
C ARG A 340 -10.71 -3.62 14.96
N GLY A 341 -10.94 -3.57 13.67
CA GLY A 341 -11.48 -2.40 12.97
C GLY A 341 -12.86 -2.02 13.49
N HIS A 342 -13.74 -3.02 13.64
CA HIS A 342 -15.08 -2.82 14.18
C HIS A 342 -15.06 -2.23 15.59
N LYS A 343 -14.32 -2.86 16.52
CA LYS A 343 -14.19 -2.40 17.90
C LYS A 343 -13.59 -0.99 18.01
N ALA A 344 -12.48 -0.75 17.30
CA ALA A 344 -11.82 0.56 17.33
C ALA A 344 -12.73 1.66 16.74
N ARG A 345 -13.37 1.37 15.61
CA ARG A 345 -14.30 2.33 14.97
C ARG A 345 -15.46 2.67 15.90
N ALA A 346 -16.05 1.69 16.56
CA ALA A 346 -17.10 1.92 17.54
C ALA A 346 -16.61 2.83 18.68
N ALA A 347 -15.42 2.56 19.23
CA ALA A 347 -14.83 3.38 20.28
C ALA A 347 -14.68 4.86 19.89
N PHE A 348 -14.21 5.15 18.68
CA PHE A 348 -14.10 6.51 18.18
C PHE A 348 -15.48 7.17 18.00
N LEU A 349 -16.43 6.47 17.36
CA LEU A 349 -17.76 7.02 17.10
C LEU A 349 -18.55 7.28 18.39
N ASP A 350 -18.48 6.40 19.38
CA ASP A 350 -19.14 6.53 20.68
C ASP A 350 -18.59 7.73 21.48
N ASN A 351 -17.36 8.15 21.20
CA ASN A 351 -16.72 9.33 21.79
C ASN A 351 -16.86 10.61 20.92
N GLY A 352 -17.77 10.62 19.95
CA GLY A 352 -18.18 11.82 19.20
C GLY A 352 -17.30 12.14 18.00
N PHE A 353 -16.41 11.24 17.58
CA PHE A 353 -15.72 11.33 16.30
C PHE A 353 -16.67 10.98 15.16
N HIS A 354 -16.31 11.37 13.95
CA HIS A 354 -17.02 11.00 12.72
C HIS A 354 -16.05 10.39 11.70
N LEU A 355 -16.57 9.57 10.78
CA LEU A 355 -15.77 9.06 9.67
C LEU A 355 -15.55 10.15 8.61
N VAL A 356 -14.33 10.28 8.10
CA VAL A 356 -13.98 11.23 7.03
C VAL A 356 -14.23 10.62 5.65
N TYR A 357 -13.78 9.38 5.45
CA TYR A 357 -14.10 8.56 4.29
C TYR A 357 -15.02 7.44 4.77
N GLU A 358 -16.29 7.53 4.45
CA GLU A 358 -17.33 6.68 5.03
C GLU A 358 -17.86 5.65 4.05
N LYS A 359 -17.87 5.97 2.75
CA LYS A 359 -18.59 5.18 1.74
C LYS A 359 -17.72 4.73 0.57
N ASP A 360 -18.08 3.56 0.05
CA ASP A 360 -17.70 3.05 -1.27
C ASP A 360 -18.94 3.07 -2.17
N GLY A 361 -19.12 4.14 -2.97
CA GLY A 361 -20.39 4.37 -3.64
C GLY A 361 -21.53 4.54 -2.63
N GLU A 362 -22.52 3.67 -2.67
CA GLU A 362 -23.67 3.69 -1.76
C GLU A 362 -23.43 2.88 -0.47
N GLU A 363 -22.44 1.97 -0.45
CA GLU A 363 -22.14 1.11 0.69
C GLU A 363 -21.21 1.82 1.68
N THR A 364 -21.34 1.52 2.97
CA THR A 364 -20.35 1.89 3.99
C THR A 364 -19.07 1.09 3.77
N ILE A 365 -17.90 1.71 3.99
CA ILE A 365 -16.60 1.01 3.94
C ILE A 365 -16.62 -0.19 4.88
N SER A 366 -15.89 -1.26 4.51
CA SER A 366 -15.72 -2.42 5.38
C SER A 366 -14.95 -2.05 6.65
N ASP A 367 -15.16 -2.80 7.73
CA ASP A 367 -14.19 -2.86 8.81
C ASP A 367 -12.91 -3.55 8.32
N GLY A 368 -11.75 -3.12 8.78
CA GLY A 368 -10.49 -3.69 8.32
C GLY A 368 -9.27 -3.01 8.95
N PHE A 369 -8.19 -2.94 8.20
CA PHE A 369 -6.89 -2.52 8.70
C PHE A 369 -6.80 -1.03 9.04
N PHE A 370 -7.57 -0.20 8.31
CA PHE A 370 -7.62 1.26 8.50
C PHE A 370 -9.07 1.78 8.49
N PHE A 371 -9.24 2.93 9.13
CA PHE A 371 -10.34 3.85 8.90
C PHE A 371 -9.87 5.29 9.17
N THR A 372 -10.71 6.26 8.86
CA THR A 372 -10.35 7.68 9.00
C THR A 372 -11.36 8.43 9.82
N VAL A 373 -10.90 9.27 10.74
CA VAL A 373 -11.75 10.00 11.65
C VAL A 373 -11.44 11.49 11.69
N GLY A 374 -12.49 12.29 11.89
CA GLY A 374 -12.44 13.68 12.29
C GLY A 374 -13.14 13.88 13.63
N TYR A 375 -12.90 15.04 14.27
CA TYR A 375 -13.55 15.39 15.52
C TYR A 375 -13.92 16.87 15.52
N LYS A 376 -15.22 17.17 15.58
CA LYS A 376 -15.73 18.54 15.49
C LYS A 376 -15.13 19.28 14.28
N ASP A 377 -14.70 20.51 14.46
CA ASP A 377 -14.08 21.35 13.42
C ASP A 377 -12.55 21.40 13.54
N LEU A 378 -11.92 20.45 14.25
CA LEU A 378 -10.47 20.41 14.40
C LEU A 378 -9.81 20.02 13.09
N THR A 379 -8.71 20.71 12.76
CA THR A 379 -7.81 20.29 11.68
C THR A 379 -7.11 18.97 12.02
N GLY A 380 -6.61 18.27 11.01
CA GLY A 380 -5.82 17.05 11.23
C GLY A 380 -4.60 17.31 12.12
N GLU A 381 -4.00 18.49 12.02
CA GLU A 381 -2.86 18.90 12.87
C GLU A 381 -3.28 19.04 14.34
N GLU A 382 -4.33 19.78 14.60
CA GLU A 382 -4.83 20.01 15.95
C GLU A 382 -5.26 18.71 16.62
N LEU A 383 -6.01 17.89 15.88
CA LEU A 383 -6.50 16.62 16.38
C LEU A 383 -5.34 15.63 16.63
N GLN A 384 -4.36 15.57 15.76
CA GLN A 384 -3.18 14.71 15.94
C GLN A 384 -2.37 15.11 17.17
N LYS A 385 -2.15 16.41 17.38
CA LYS A 385 -1.45 16.92 18.58
C LYS A 385 -2.25 16.64 19.85
N GLU A 386 -3.56 16.81 19.81
CA GLU A 386 -4.38 16.58 20.98
C GLU A 386 -4.41 15.09 21.35
N LEU A 387 -4.66 14.17 20.40
CA LEU A 387 -4.59 12.74 20.67
C LEU A 387 -3.19 12.28 21.15
N MET A 388 -2.12 12.85 20.60
CA MET A 388 -0.75 12.57 21.07
C MET A 388 -0.58 12.95 22.55
N ARG A 389 -1.21 14.03 23.02
CA ARG A 389 -1.20 14.43 24.44
C ARG A 389 -1.96 13.43 25.31
N TYR A 390 -2.97 12.79 24.78
CA TYR A 390 -3.69 11.71 25.48
C TYR A 390 -3.05 10.32 25.28
N GLY A 391 -1.84 10.27 24.71
CA GLY A 391 -1.10 9.03 24.51
C GLY A 391 -1.66 8.15 23.38
N VAL A 392 -2.24 8.76 22.35
CA VAL A 392 -2.70 8.08 21.14
C VAL A 392 -1.96 8.63 19.93
N ALA A 393 -1.09 7.82 19.34
CA ALA A 393 -0.30 8.20 18.17
C ALA A 393 -1.05 7.86 16.88
N THR A 394 -1.15 8.81 15.95
CA THR A 394 -1.90 8.70 14.70
C THR A 394 -1.17 9.40 13.55
N ILE A 395 -1.74 9.34 12.32
CA ILE A 395 -1.23 10.08 11.16
C ILE A 395 -2.32 11.00 10.64
N SER A 396 -1.99 12.28 10.38
CA SER A 396 -2.92 13.23 9.78
C SER A 396 -3.20 12.90 8.31
N LEU A 397 -4.44 13.11 7.85
CA LEU A 397 -4.85 12.87 6.47
C LEU A 397 -4.14 13.76 5.44
N PRO A 398 -3.87 15.05 5.69
CA PRO A 398 -3.09 15.86 4.76
C PRO A 398 -1.75 15.24 4.36
N SER A 399 -1.08 14.50 5.26
CA SER A 399 0.17 13.77 4.93
C SER A 399 -0.02 12.70 3.85
N THR A 400 -1.24 12.25 3.62
CA THR A 400 -1.60 11.24 2.62
C THR A 400 -2.07 11.83 1.29
N GLY A 401 -2.03 13.17 1.17
CA GLY A 401 -2.55 13.91 0.01
C GLY A 401 -4.06 14.10 0.00
N SER A 402 -4.74 13.75 1.07
CA SER A 402 -6.14 14.09 1.26
C SER A 402 -6.33 15.61 1.31
N LEU A 403 -7.40 16.08 0.69
CA LEU A 403 -7.88 17.47 0.85
C LEU A 403 -8.81 17.60 2.06
N ARG A 404 -9.10 16.50 2.76
CA ARG A 404 -9.98 16.44 3.92
C ARG A 404 -9.16 16.44 5.20
N GLU A 405 -9.68 17.11 6.22
CA GLU A 405 -9.10 17.13 7.55
C GLU A 405 -9.45 15.86 8.31
N GLY A 406 -8.57 15.43 9.20
CA GLY A 406 -8.76 14.25 10.04
C GLY A 406 -7.52 13.39 10.16
N LEU A 407 -7.71 12.18 10.66
CA LEU A 407 -6.64 11.24 11.01
C LEU A 407 -6.89 9.87 10.37
N ARG A 408 -5.79 9.18 10.04
CA ARG A 408 -5.78 7.75 9.76
C ARG A 408 -5.59 6.97 11.05
N ILE A 409 -6.44 6.00 11.27
CA ILE A 409 -6.38 5.04 12.37
C ILE A 409 -5.97 3.69 11.79
N CYS A 410 -4.88 3.12 12.31
CA CYS A 410 -4.43 1.77 11.98
C CYS A 410 -4.69 0.85 13.17
N VAL A 411 -5.47 -0.21 12.98
CA VAL A 411 -5.90 -1.09 14.08
C VAL A 411 -5.00 -2.31 14.29
N SER A 412 -3.98 -2.47 13.47
CA SER A 412 -3.20 -3.71 13.42
C SER A 412 -2.49 -4.05 14.73
N THR A 413 -2.12 -3.04 15.51
CA THR A 413 -1.42 -3.20 16.79
C THR A 413 -2.35 -3.34 18.00
N LEU A 414 -3.65 -3.20 17.82
CA LEU A 414 -4.65 -3.42 18.89
C LEU A 414 -4.87 -4.94 19.08
N THR A 415 -3.94 -5.58 19.78
CA THR A 415 -3.86 -7.04 19.88
C THR A 415 -4.47 -7.64 21.14
N SER A 416 -4.96 -6.81 22.07
CA SER A 416 -5.54 -7.27 23.33
C SER A 416 -6.70 -6.39 23.78
N GLU A 417 -7.61 -6.95 24.59
CA GLU A 417 -8.72 -6.18 25.19
C GLU A 417 -8.19 -5.02 26.06
N HIS A 418 -7.06 -5.22 26.74
CA HIS A 418 -6.41 -4.17 27.54
C HIS A 418 -6.09 -2.92 26.69
N LEU A 419 -5.57 -3.09 25.47
CA LEU A 419 -5.29 -1.96 24.58
C LEU A 419 -6.58 -1.23 24.15
N PHE A 420 -7.68 -1.95 23.98
CA PHE A 420 -8.98 -1.34 23.70
C PHE A 420 -9.54 -0.59 24.91
N GLU A 421 -9.37 -1.10 26.13
CA GLU A 421 -9.76 -0.41 27.38
C GLU A 421 -8.97 0.89 27.53
N ILE A 422 -7.65 0.86 27.30
CA ILE A 422 -6.82 2.06 27.32
C ILE A 422 -7.28 3.04 26.24
N LEU A 423 -7.50 2.59 25.00
CA LEU A 423 -7.98 3.45 23.91
C LEU A 423 -9.29 4.15 24.31
N ASN A 424 -10.30 3.41 24.77
CA ASN A 424 -11.58 3.97 25.20
C ASN A 424 -11.44 5.00 26.33
N SER A 425 -10.49 4.81 27.23
CA SER A 425 -10.24 5.74 28.34
C SER A 425 -9.59 7.06 27.90
N ARG A 426 -9.10 7.13 26.67
CA ARG A 426 -8.32 8.25 26.13
C ARG A 426 -9.05 9.05 25.05
N LEU A 427 -10.09 8.49 24.49
CA LEU A 427 -10.95 9.15 23.51
C LEU A 427 -12.06 9.95 24.20
#